data_cf9b1e3d40e10120f6e5b76538adbfa4
#
_entry.id   cf9b1e3d40e10120f6e5b76538adbfa4
#
_cell.length_a   1.000
_cell.length_b   1.000
_cell.length_c   1.000
_cell.angle_alpha   90.00
_cell.angle_beta   90.00
_cell.angle_gamma   90.00
#
_symmetry.space_group_name_H-M   'P 1'
#
loop_
_entity.id
_entity.type
_entity.pdbx_description
1 polymer ?
#
loop_
_entity_poly.entity_id
_entity_poly.type
_entity_poly.pdbx_seq_one_letter_code
_entity_poly.pdbx_strand_id
1 'polypeptide(L)'
;MSGTRLNALGSSPSKTQKWFRNYAKDLMSSYESSALIQHKVTKGESREYQIFDILDKLLPTRISVKRGVVIVDSQDAESPKFDGVLFDRSLWPLLFQDNDTVVIMLESVLAAFEVKSSLGTRDLQDIFSKAQKLRSMKCMSAGSFFSPPLVTAFAYKCPNRNLAFFDFAVRSQEFPDSTPSLICVLNQALFGLARSDGTTLLRVDQPSAGHIPVMFQTQVDTLLIYIYFLSRWATIGSKTVDTFMKYSDTVFSSLVVFHFDSDFLCSVTSSPSALDKARTCFKGNSSKSINDAYAIARGQIGLG
;
A
#
# COMPACT_ATOMS: atom_id res chain seq x y z
N MET A 1 19.48 -14.04 4.45
CA MET A 1 18.54 -13.81 3.35
C MET A 1 18.00 -15.15 2.88
N SER A 2 16.79 -15.48 3.23
CA SER A 2 16.06 -16.60 2.62
C SER A 2 15.08 -16.05 1.60
N GLY A 3 15.54 -15.86 0.38
CA GLY A 3 14.66 -15.57 -0.73
C GLY A 3 14.21 -16.90 -1.33
N THR A 4 13.00 -17.34 -1.02
CA THR A 4 12.41 -18.48 -1.70
C THR A 4 12.09 -18.09 -3.13
N ARG A 5 12.94 -18.45 -4.07
CA ARG A 5 12.62 -18.41 -5.50
C ARG A 5 11.72 -19.60 -5.80
N LEU A 6 10.44 -19.35 -5.92
CA LEU A 6 9.55 -20.26 -6.62
C LEU A 6 9.83 -20.10 -8.12
N ASN A 7 10.40 -21.12 -8.74
CA ASN A 7 10.75 -21.13 -10.16
C ASN A 7 9.48 -21.00 -11.00
N ALA A 8 9.22 -19.82 -11.53
CA ALA A 8 8.25 -19.62 -12.58
C ALA A 8 8.86 -20.11 -13.91
N LEU A 9 8.45 -21.28 -14.36
CA LEU A 9 8.57 -21.68 -15.75
C LEU A 9 7.88 -20.62 -16.61
N GLY A 10 8.57 -20.11 -17.62
CA GLY A 10 8.17 -19.00 -18.49
C GLY A 10 6.88 -19.25 -19.27
N SER A 11 5.74 -19.21 -18.61
CA SER A 11 4.44 -19.19 -19.26
C SER A 11 4.15 -17.81 -19.83
N SER A 12 3.67 -17.75 -21.07
CA SER A 12 3.21 -16.49 -21.66
C SER A 12 2.15 -15.84 -20.78
N PRO A 13 2.18 -14.49 -20.61
CA PRO A 13 1.24 -13.81 -19.75
C PRO A 13 -0.21 -14.04 -20.21
N SER A 14 -1.10 -14.30 -19.24
CA SER A 14 -2.54 -14.48 -19.48
C SER A 14 -3.17 -13.24 -20.12
N LYS A 15 -4.36 -13.37 -20.70
CA LYS A 15 -5.10 -12.21 -21.23
C LYS A 15 -5.37 -11.17 -20.14
N THR A 16 -5.74 -11.59 -18.94
CA THR A 16 -5.95 -10.71 -17.78
C THR A 16 -4.67 -9.92 -17.42
N GLN A 17 -3.53 -10.60 -17.32
CA GLN A 17 -2.25 -9.92 -17.09
C GLN A 17 -1.94 -8.88 -18.17
N LYS A 18 -2.18 -9.22 -19.45
CA LYS A 18 -1.97 -8.27 -20.56
C LYS A 18 -2.83 -7.02 -20.43
N TRP A 19 -4.11 -7.16 -20.05
CA TRP A 19 -5.00 -6.03 -19.82
C TRP A 19 -4.50 -5.12 -18.67
N PHE A 20 -4.17 -5.70 -17.52
CA PHE A 20 -3.65 -4.90 -16.39
C PHE A 20 -2.30 -4.24 -16.68
N ARG A 21 -1.43 -4.90 -17.44
CA ARG A 21 -0.18 -4.29 -17.92
C ARG A 21 -0.42 -3.12 -18.87
N ASN A 22 -1.48 -3.17 -19.68
CA ASN A 22 -1.87 -2.03 -20.52
C ASN A 22 -2.40 -0.88 -19.66
N TYR A 23 -3.30 -1.12 -18.70
CA TYR A 23 -3.71 -0.07 -17.75
C TYR A 23 -2.51 0.55 -17.01
N ALA A 24 -1.54 -0.24 -16.59
CA ALA A 24 -0.33 0.27 -15.95
C ALA A 24 0.52 1.14 -16.89
N LYS A 25 0.59 0.80 -18.19
CA LYS A 25 1.25 1.64 -19.22
C LYS A 25 0.52 2.94 -19.43
N ASP A 26 -0.81 2.91 -19.52
CA ASP A 26 -1.64 4.10 -19.69
C ASP A 26 -1.47 5.07 -18.51
N LEU A 27 -1.47 4.55 -17.27
CA LEU A 27 -1.17 5.32 -16.06
C LEU A 27 0.22 5.99 -16.13
N MET A 28 1.24 5.23 -16.54
CA MET A 28 2.59 5.80 -16.66
C MET A 28 2.70 6.85 -17.76
N SER A 29 2.11 6.61 -18.92
CA SER A 29 2.06 7.57 -20.02
C SER A 29 1.39 8.88 -19.60
N SER A 30 0.26 8.75 -18.92
CA SER A 30 -0.48 9.91 -18.40
C SER A 30 0.29 10.63 -17.28
N TYR A 31 0.98 9.89 -16.41
CA TYR A 31 1.87 10.49 -15.42
C TYR A 31 3.00 11.31 -16.09
N GLU A 32 3.60 10.80 -17.15
CA GLU A 32 4.67 11.47 -17.90
C GLU A 32 4.12 12.71 -18.64
N SER A 33 2.96 12.60 -19.26
CA SER A 33 2.28 13.72 -19.89
C SER A 33 1.93 14.81 -18.87
N SER A 34 1.46 14.44 -17.67
CA SER A 34 1.18 15.40 -16.61
C SER A 34 2.43 16.17 -16.14
N ALA A 35 3.64 15.64 -16.37
CA ALA A 35 4.88 16.32 -16.02
C ALA A 35 5.07 17.64 -16.78
N LEU A 36 4.43 17.78 -17.95
CA LEU A 36 4.42 19.01 -18.75
C LEU A 36 3.58 20.14 -18.13
N ILE A 37 2.66 19.80 -17.21
CA ILE A 37 1.85 20.79 -16.50
C ILE A 37 2.73 21.53 -15.50
N GLN A 38 2.83 22.86 -15.62
CA GLN A 38 3.64 23.67 -14.71
C GLN A 38 2.97 23.87 -13.35
N HIS A 39 1.65 24.02 -13.32
CA HIS A 39 0.90 24.26 -12.10
C HIS A 39 0.84 22.99 -11.24
N LYS A 40 1.43 23.05 -10.02
CA LYS A 40 1.63 21.87 -9.16
C LYS A 40 0.33 21.21 -8.72
N VAL A 41 -0.68 22.00 -8.35
CA VAL A 41 -1.98 21.48 -7.88
C VAL A 41 -2.67 20.71 -9.00
N THR A 42 -2.85 21.34 -10.17
CA THR A 42 -3.47 20.70 -11.36
C THR A 42 -2.73 19.43 -11.79
N LYS A 43 -1.40 19.41 -11.66
CA LYS A 43 -0.59 18.22 -11.91
C LYS A 43 -0.92 17.10 -10.93
N GLY A 44 -1.06 17.40 -9.65
CA GLY A 44 -1.46 16.44 -8.60
C GLY A 44 -2.84 15.86 -8.90
N GLU A 45 -3.83 16.74 -9.07
CA GLU A 45 -5.22 16.38 -9.36
C GLU A 45 -5.37 15.50 -10.61
N SER A 46 -4.61 15.79 -11.66
CA SER A 46 -4.59 14.97 -12.88
C SER A 46 -4.12 13.54 -12.62
N ARG A 47 -3.10 13.35 -11.77
CA ARG A 47 -2.56 12.05 -11.40
C ARG A 47 -3.51 11.24 -10.52
N GLU A 48 -4.13 11.92 -9.56
CA GLU A 48 -5.17 11.33 -8.72
C GLU A 48 -6.37 10.89 -9.57
N TYR A 49 -6.83 11.75 -10.47
CA TYR A 49 -7.96 11.45 -11.35
C TYR A 49 -7.79 10.12 -12.08
N GLN A 50 -6.62 9.88 -12.62
CA GLN A 50 -6.37 8.72 -13.48
C GLN A 50 -6.40 7.39 -12.74
N ILE A 51 -5.78 7.33 -11.56
CA ILE A 51 -5.84 6.09 -10.76
C ILE A 51 -7.27 5.84 -10.27
N PHE A 52 -8.00 6.88 -9.85
CA PHE A 52 -9.37 6.71 -9.38
C PHE A 52 -10.34 6.35 -10.50
N ASP A 53 -10.17 6.85 -11.72
CA ASP A 53 -10.94 6.45 -12.90
C ASP A 53 -10.74 4.95 -13.22
N ILE A 54 -9.52 4.44 -13.10
CA ILE A 54 -9.24 3.01 -13.27
C ILE A 54 -9.86 2.19 -12.13
N LEU A 55 -9.77 2.63 -10.88
CA LEU A 55 -10.40 1.94 -9.76
C LEU A 55 -11.92 1.85 -9.93
N ASP A 56 -12.56 2.93 -10.34
CA ASP A 56 -14.02 2.95 -10.56
C ASP A 56 -14.46 1.99 -11.67
N LYS A 57 -13.63 1.81 -12.70
CA LYS A 57 -13.90 0.85 -13.80
C LYS A 57 -13.67 -0.61 -13.43
N LEU A 58 -12.74 -0.89 -12.52
CA LEU A 58 -12.28 -2.26 -12.23
C LEU A 58 -12.90 -2.84 -10.96
N LEU A 59 -13.44 -2.01 -10.08
CA LEU A 59 -14.08 -2.47 -8.83
C LEU A 59 -15.56 -2.83 -9.05
N PRO A 60 -16.14 -3.69 -8.18
CA PRO A 60 -17.55 -4.02 -8.25
C PRO A 60 -18.44 -2.79 -8.16
N THR A 61 -19.55 -2.75 -8.90
CA THR A 61 -20.45 -1.59 -9.03
C THR A 61 -21.04 -1.05 -7.73
N ARG A 62 -21.16 -1.87 -6.68
CA ARG A 62 -21.58 -1.43 -5.35
C ARG A 62 -20.55 -0.53 -4.66
N ILE A 63 -19.29 -0.68 -5.06
CA ILE A 63 -18.17 0.11 -4.52
C ILE A 63 -18.06 1.39 -5.33
N SER A 64 -18.01 2.50 -4.66
CA SER A 64 -17.82 3.79 -5.28
C SER A 64 -16.48 4.38 -4.89
N VAL A 65 -15.93 5.12 -5.83
CA VAL A 65 -14.71 5.89 -5.64
C VAL A 65 -15.07 7.37 -5.52
N LYS A 66 -14.58 8.04 -4.49
CA LYS A 66 -14.70 9.50 -4.33
C LYS A 66 -13.34 10.10 -4.04
N ARG A 67 -13.11 11.31 -4.57
CA ARG A 67 -11.87 12.09 -4.40
C ARG A 67 -12.07 13.21 -3.41
N GLY A 68 -10.97 13.68 -2.78
CA GLY A 68 -10.97 14.82 -1.89
C GLY A 68 -11.87 14.62 -0.67
N VAL A 69 -11.71 13.51 0.05
CA VAL A 69 -12.68 13.06 1.04
C VAL A 69 -12.23 13.34 2.46
N VAL A 70 -13.14 13.88 3.26
CA VAL A 70 -13.08 13.94 4.72
C VAL A 70 -14.02 12.87 5.28
N ILE A 71 -13.54 12.07 6.22
CA ILE A 71 -14.27 11.01 6.88
C ILE A 71 -14.69 11.54 8.26
N VAL A 72 -15.95 11.35 8.63
CA VAL A 72 -16.49 11.74 9.95
C VAL A 72 -16.84 10.49 10.72
N ASP A 73 -16.53 10.46 11.99
CA ASP A 73 -16.83 9.34 12.87
C ASP A 73 -18.11 9.60 13.71
N SER A 74 -18.48 8.61 14.52
CA SER A 74 -19.67 8.66 15.37
C SER A 74 -19.61 9.68 16.51
N GLN A 75 -18.48 10.34 16.72
CA GLN A 75 -18.27 11.40 17.72
C GLN A 75 -18.00 12.75 17.07
N ASP A 76 -18.35 12.91 15.79
CA ASP A 76 -18.14 14.10 14.96
C ASP A 76 -16.66 14.48 14.79
N ALA A 77 -15.73 13.53 15.02
CA ALA A 77 -14.32 13.76 14.73
C ALA A 77 -14.05 13.59 13.23
N GLU A 78 -13.28 14.52 12.67
CA GLU A 78 -12.92 14.54 11.25
C GLU A 78 -11.53 13.93 11.02
N SER A 79 -11.42 13.19 9.92
CA SER A 79 -10.13 12.75 9.41
C SER A 79 -9.38 13.90 8.72
N PRO A 80 -8.05 13.76 8.50
CA PRO A 80 -7.39 14.53 7.46
C PRO A 80 -8.06 14.27 6.11
N LYS A 81 -8.01 15.23 5.18
CA LYS A 81 -8.48 15.03 3.81
C LYS A 81 -7.62 13.97 3.13
N PHE A 82 -8.26 12.91 2.63
CA PHE A 82 -7.66 11.90 1.80
C PHE A 82 -7.81 12.25 0.33
N ASP A 83 -6.85 11.84 -0.50
CA ASP A 83 -6.93 12.03 -1.96
C ASP A 83 -8.14 11.30 -2.54
N GLY A 84 -8.49 10.15 -1.94
CA GLY A 84 -9.72 9.44 -2.28
C GLY A 84 -10.10 8.37 -1.28
N VAL A 85 -11.32 7.84 -1.45
CA VAL A 85 -11.81 6.69 -0.69
C VAL A 85 -12.59 5.72 -1.58
N LEU A 86 -12.55 4.44 -1.19
CA LEU A 86 -13.54 3.45 -1.60
C LEU A 86 -14.59 3.34 -0.51
N PHE A 87 -15.85 3.38 -0.89
CA PHE A 87 -16.95 3.23 0.06
C PHE A 87 -18.11 2.42 -0.54
N ASP A 88 -18.87 1.78 0.32
CA ASP A 88 -20.05 1.03 -0.07
C ASP A 88 -21.31 1.92 0.04
N ARG A 89 -21.87 2.29 -1.11
CA ARG A 89 -23.08 3.13 -1.18
C ARG A 89 -24.32 2.51 -0.53
N SER A 90 -24.33 1.20 -0.37
CA SER A 90 -25.49 0.51 0.24
C SER A 90 -25.54 0.68 1.75
N LEU A 91 -24.44 1.09 2.39
CA LEU A 91 -24.37 1.24 3.85
C LEU A 91 -24.85 2.62 4.30
N TRP A 92 -24.30 3.69 3.73
CA TRP A 92 -24.64 5.07 4.13
C TRP A 92 -24.62 6.02 2.94
N PRO A 93 -25.52 7.05 2.91
CA PRO A 93 -25.45 8.11 1.93
C PRO A 93 -24.20 9.00 2.16
N LEU A 94 -23.89 9.83 1.17
CA LEU A 94 -22.95 10.93 1.36
C LEU A 94 -23.58 11.97 2.29
N LEU A 95 -22.82 12.46 3.28
CA LEU A 95 -23.27 13.53 4.16
C LEU A 95 -23.24 14.87 3.45
N PHE A 96 -22.19 15.11 2.68
CA PHE A 96 -21.99 16.34 1.92
C PHE A 96 -21.14 16.07 0.67
N GLN A 97 -21.42 16.81 -0.39
CA GLN A 97 -20.58 16.81 -1.60
C GLN A 97 -20.67 18.17 -2.29
N ASP A 98 -19.53 18.77 -2.54
CA ASP A 98 -19.34 19.88 -3.48
C ASP A 98 -18.30 19.52 -4.54
N ASN A 99 -17.74 20.54 -5.25
CA ASN A 99 -16.75 20.30 -6.30
C ASN A 99 -15.41 19.74 -5.79
N ASP A 100 -15.00 20.10 -4.56
CA ASP A 100 -13.66 19.86 -4.04
C ASP A 100 -13.62 18.97 -2.82
N THR A 101 -14.76 18.76 -2.15
CA THR A 101 -14.81 18.05 -0.88
C THR A 101 -16.05 17.15 -0.81
N VAL A 102 -15.80 15.93 -0.37
CA VAL A 102 -16.85 14.96 -0.07
C VAL A 102 -16.72 14.59 1.40
N VAL A 103 -17.83 14.58 2.12
CA VAL A 103 -17.88 14.13 3.53
C VAL A 103 -18.69 12.85 3.63
N ILE A 104 -18.12 11.83 4.24
CA ILE A 104 -18.75 10.52 4.41
C ILE A 104 -18.55 9.98 5.82
N MET A 105 -19.47 9.08 6.23
CA MET A 105 -19.36 8.36 7.52
C MET A 105 -18.30 7.28 7.47
N LEU A 106 -17.56 7.12 8.56
CA LEU A 106 -16.51 6.10 8.73
C LEU A 106 -17.04 4.70 8.44
N GLU A 107 -18.25 4.39 8.82
CA GLU A 107 -18.89 3.08 8.68
C GLU A 107 -19.10 2.62 7.24
N SER A 108 -19.12 3.55 6.28
CA SER A 108 -19.25 3.22 4.86
C SER A 108 -17.90 3.08 4.15
N VAL A 109 -16.81 3.50 4.79
CA VAL A 109 -15.48 3.52 4.19
C VAL A 109 -14.88 2.12 4.18
N LEU A 110 -14.47 1.65 3.02
CA LEU A 110 -13.75 0.40 2.83
C LEU A 110 -12.24 0.62 2.79
N ALA A 111 -11.80 1.68 2.11
CA ALA A 111 -10.39 2.03 2.02
C ALA A 111 -10.21 3.54 1.83
N ALA A 112 -9.22 4.12 2.51
CA ALA A 112 -8.76 5.49 2.32
C ALA A 112 -7.41 5.49 1.59
N PHE A 113 -7.24 6.42 0.64
CA PHE A 113 -6.16 6.43 -0.33
C PHE A 113 -5.34 7.71 -0.26
N GLU A 114 -4.03 7.53 -0.37
CA GLU A 114 -3.06 8.58 -0.71
C GLU A 114 -2.43 8.29 -2.06
N VAL A 115 -2.31 9.32 -2.89
CA VAL A 115 -1.67 9.22 -4.20
C VAL A 115 -0.40 10.06 -4.20
N LYS A 116 0.73 9.44 -4.50
CA LYS A 116 2.02 10.12 -4.51
C LYS A 116 2.65 10.02 -5.89
N SER A 117 3.16 11.14 -6.38
CA SER A 117 3.93 11.17 -7.63
C SER A 117 5.20 10.33 -7.53
N SER A 118 5.85 10.40 -6.37
CA SER A 118 7.05 9.64 -6.03
C SER A 118 7.00 9.32 -4.55
N LEU A 119 7.30 8.07 -4.18
CA LEU A 119 7.34 7.63 -2.80
C LEU A 119 8.72 7.84 -2.20
N GLY A 120 8.79 8.61 -1.14
CA GLY A 120 9.99 8.84 -0.33
C GLY A 120 9.70 8.76 1.17
N THR A 121 10.73 8.96 1.99
CA THR A 121 10.63 8.86 3.46
C THR A 121 9.60 9.83 4.06
N ARG A 122 9.49 11.06 3.50
CA ARG A 122 8.50 12.05 3.97
C ARG A 122 7.08 11.64 3.61
N ASP A 123 6.88 11.06 2.42
CA ASP A 123 5.57 10.58 1.99
C ASP A 123 5.12 9.41 2.87
N LEU A 124 6.03 8.50 3.22
CA LEU A 124 5.74 7.43 4.18
C LEU A 124 5.32 7.98 5.54
N GLN A 125 6.01 8.99 6.05
CA GLN A 125 5.64 9.63 7.32
C GLN A 125 4.23 10.22 7.29
N ASP A 126 3.86 10.92 6.21
CA ASP A 126 2.52 11.45 6.00
C ASP A 126 1.46 10.33 5.97
N ILE A 127 1.70 9.27 5.19
CA ILE A 127 0.80 8.13 5.07
C ILE A 127 0.59 7.44 6.44
N PHE A 128 1.66 7.22 7.22
CA PHE A 128 1.56 6.65 8.56
C PHE A 128 0.77 7.55 9.52
N SER A 129 1.00 8.86 9.49
CA SER A 129 0.25 9.84 10.30
C SER A 129 -1.24 9.81 9.99
N LYS A 130 -1.62 9.79 8.71
CA LYS A 130 -3.01 9.68 8.28
C LYS A 130 -3.63 8.33 8.68
N ALA A 131 -2.86 7.24 8.58
CA ALA A 131 -3.30 5.91 9.02
C ALA A 131 -3.59 5.89 10.53
N GLN A 132 -2.70 6.48 11.33
CA GLN A 132 -2.89 6.62 12.77
C GLN A 132 -4.17 7.38 13.10
N LYS A 133 -4.37 8.53 12.46
CA LYS A 133 -5.55 9.36 12.68
C LYS A 133 -6.84 8.62 12.32
N LEU A 134 -6.90 7.97 11.16
CA LEU A 134 -8.09 7.22 10.75
C LEU A 134 -8.41 6.07 11.71
N ARG A 135 -7.41 5.32 12.17
CA ARG A 135 -7.61 4.22 13.11
C ARG A 135 -7.96 4.65 14.52
N SER A 136 -7.65 5.89 14.91
CA SER A 136 -8.07 6.45 16.20
C SER A 136 -9.54 6.88 16.24
N MET A 137 -10.21 6.96 15.07
CA MET A 137 -11.60 7.36 14.94
C MET A 137 -12.55 6.28 15.48
N LYS A 138 -13.73 6.71 15.95
CA LYS A 138 -14.67 5.85 16.67
C LYS A 138 -15.85 5.46 15.77
N CYS A 139 -16.12 4.17 15.69
CA CYS A 139 -17.28 3.63 15.01
C CYS A 139 -18.47 3.50 15.96
N MET A 140 -19.69 3.74 15.46
CA MET A 140 -20.93 3.57 16.25
C MET A 140 -21.22 2.11 16.60
N SER A 141 -20.89 1.19 15.70
CA SER A 141 -21.15 -0.23 15.94
C SER A 141 -19.90 -0.91 16.49
N ALA A 142 -19.82 -1.06 17.80
CA ALA A 142 -18.84 -1.92 18.47
C ALA A 142 -19.10 -3.43 18.26
N GLY A 143 -19.91 -3.79 17.26
CA GLY A 143 -20.28 -5.18 16.97
C GLY A 143 -19.27 -5.87 16.03
N SER A 144 -19.31 -7.20 16.03
CA SER A 144 -18.41 -8.12 15.31
C SER A 144 -18.40 -7.99 13.77
N PHE A 145 -19.17 -7.06 13.19
CA PHE A 145 -19.31 -6.86 11.74
C PHE A 145 -18.56 -5.64 11.18
N PHE A 146 -18.02 -4.77 12.03
CA PHE A 146 -17.25 -3.63 11.55
C PHE A 146 -15.80 -4.01 11.34
N SER A 147 -15.36 -3.88 10.11
CA SER A 147 -13.94 -4.01 9.75
C SER A 147 -13.37 -2.61 9.49
N PRO A 148 -12.32 -2.21 10.22
CA PRO A 148 -11.75 -0.88 10.02
C PRO A 148 -11.32 -0.66 8.57
N PRO A 149 -11.44 0.57 8.03
CA PRO A 149 -11.02 0.88 6.68
C PRO A 149 -9.55 0.54 6.45
N LEU A 150 -9.22 0.05 5.26
CA LEU A 150 -7.83 -0.01 4.84
C LEU A 150 -7.28 1.40 4.70
N VAL A 151 -6.02 1.58 5.08
CA VAL A 151 -5.26 2.75 4.64
C VAL A 151 -4.27 2.28 3.60
N THR A 152 -4.35 2.82 2.40
CA THR A 152 -3.52 2.42 1.28
C THR A 152 -2.93 3.63 0.57
N ALA A 153 -1.81 3.41 -0.10
CA ALA A 153 -1.21 4.45 -0.93
C ALA A 153 -0.86 3.88 -2.31
N PHE A 154 -0.95 4.76 -3.29
CA PHE A 154 -0.51 4.49 -4.66
C PHE A 154 0.56 5.50 -5.05
N ALA A 155 1.72 5.01 -5.51
CA ALA A 155 2.81 5.83 -5.98
C ALA A 155 3.18 5.47 -7.42
N TYR A 156 3.36 6.48 -8.28
CA TYR A 156 3.77 6.26 -9.65
C TYR A 156 5.23 5.82 -9.76
N LYS A 157 6.10 6.33 -8.88
CA LYS A 157 7.54 6.03 -8.86
C LYS A 157 8.05 5.89 -7.42
N CYS A 158 9.13 5.14 -7.27
CA CYS A 158 9.95 5.13 -6.07
C CYS A 158 11.42 5.06 -6.49
N PRO A 159 12.17 6.16 -6.41
CA PRO A 159 13.56 6.20 -6.87
C PRO A 159 14.48 5.24 -6.12
N ASN A 160 14.26 5.06 -4.83
CA ASN A 160 14.99 4.10 -4.01
C ASN A 160 14.01 3.19 -3.25
N ARG A 161 13.53 2.16 -3.95
CA ARG A 161 12.56 1.20 -3.43
C ARG A 161 13.05 0.48 -2.16
N ASN A 162 14.33 0.12 -2.11
CA ASN A 162 14.88 -0.62 -0.97
C ASN A 162 14.94 0.25 0.28
N LEU A 163 15.34 1.51 0.15
CA LEU A 163 15.30 2.48 1.25
C LEU A 163 13.86 2.76 1.71
N ALA A 164 12.94 2.96 0.77
CA ALA A 164 11.54 3.19 1.09
C ALA A 164 10.93 1.99 1.83
N PHE A 165 11.25 0.76 1.41
CA PHE A 165 10.78 -0.44 2.10
C PHE A 165 11.43 -0.59 3.48
N PHE A 166 12.72 -0.28 3.61
CA PHE A 166 13.38 -0.25 4.92
C PHE A 166 12.71 0.75 5.88
N ASP A 167 12.45 1.99 5.43
CA ASP A 167 11.76 2.99 6.24
C ASP A 167 10.31 2.56 6.59
N PHE A 168 9.61 1.90 5.65
CA PHE A 168 8.30 1.30 5.91
C PHE A 168 8.39 0.23 7.01
N ALA A 169 9.35 -0.68 6.91
CA ALA A 169 9.51 -1.78 7.87
C ALA A 169 9.86 -1.28 9.28
N VAL A 170 10.79 -0.33 9.39
CA VAL A 170 11.17 0.30 10.66
C VAL A 170 9.97 0.98 11.30
N ARG A 171 9.22 1.80 10.54
CA ARG A 171 8.03 2.48 11.06
C ARG A 171 6.92 1.51 11.46
N SER A 172 6.75 0.42 10.72
CA SER A 172 5.78 -0.62 11.08
C SER A 172 6.13 -1.31 12.38
N GLN A 173 7.40 -1.45 12.70
CA GLN A 173 7.87 -1.98 13.97
C GLN A 173 7.68 -0.99 15.13
N GLU A 174 7.99 0.29 14.90
CA GLU A 174 7.85 1.34 15.92
C GLU A 174 6.38 1.72 16.18
N PHE A 175 5.55 1.70 15.13
CA PHE A 175 4.17 2.16 15.16
C PHE A 175 3.23 1.14 14.47
N PRO A 176 3.05 -0.06 15.03
CA PRO A 176 2.28 -1.13 14.38
C PRO A 176 0.84 -0.71 14.07
N ASP A 177 0.18 0.00 14.98
CA ASP A 177 -1.20 0.46 14.81
C ASP A 177 -1.34 1.59 13.77
N SER A 178 -0.24 2.20 13.37
CA SER A 178 -0.22 3.26 12.34
C SER A 178 0.23 2.76 10.97
N THR A 179 0.53 1.46 10.84
CA THR A 179 1.04 0.89 9.60
C THR A 179 -0.03 0.88 8.52
N PRO A 180 0.20 1.52 7.36
CA PRO A 180 -0.73 1.40 6.23
C PRO A 180 -0.86 -0.05 5.80
N SER A 181 -2.06 -0.42 5.36
CA SER A 181 -2.40 -1.81 5.01
C SER A 181 -1.68 -2.28 3.75
N LEU A 182 -1.52 -1.36 2.78
CA LEU A 182 -0.92 -1.68 1.49
C LEU A 182 -0.37 -0.40 0.82
N ILE A 183 0.84 -0.45 0.31
CA ILE A 183 1.41 0.61 -0.52
C ILE A 183 1.78 0.04 -1.89
N CYS A 184 1.19 0.58 -2.94
CA CYS A 184 1.49 0.21 -4.32
C CYS A 184 2.54 1.17 -4.91
N VAL A 185 3.63 0.64 -5.40
CA VAL A 185 4.57 1.37 -6.26
C VAL A 185 4.46 0.81 -7.66
N LEU A 186 3.84 1.55 -8.56
CA LEU A 186 3.48 1.09 -9.91
C LEU A 186 4.69 0.53 -10.65
N ASN A 187 4.53 -0.65 -11.27
CA ASN A 187 5.55 -1.39 -12.01
C ASN A 187 6.82 -1.73 -11.19
N GLN A 188 6.76 -1.67 -9.87
CA GLN A 188 7.93 -1.97 -9.02
C GLN A 188 7.62 -2.99 -7.93
N ALA A 189 6.72 -2.65 -6.98
CA ALA A 189 6.48 -3.47 -5.80
C ALA A 189 5.18 -3.12 -5.08
N LEU A 190 4.77 -4.02 -4.18
CA LEU A 190 3.79 -3.75 -3.13
C LEU A 190 4.47 -3.87 -1.77
N PHE A 191 4.21 -2.94 -0.86
CA PHE A 191 4.59 -3.03 0.54
C PHE A 191 3.34 -3.33 1.36
N GLY A 192 3.46 -4.22 2.32
CA GLY A 192 2.36 -4.61 3.19
C GLY A 192 2.83 -5.42 4.38
N LEU A 193 1.89 -6.08 5.05
CA LEU A 193 2.15 -6.95 6.18
C LEU A 193 1.76 -8.38 5.84
N ALA A 194 2.55 -9.34 6.28
CA ALA A 194 2.23 -10.75 6.22
C ALA A 194 2.22 -11.35 7.63
N ARG A 195 1.58 -12.50 7.81
CA ARG A 195 1.66 -13.24 9.07
C ARG A 195 3.05 -13.82 9.26
N SER A 196 3.50 -13.80 10.51
CA SER A 196 4.76 -14.43 10.92
C SER A 196 4.77 -15.95 10.74
N ASP A 197 3.60 -16.58 10.78
CA ASP A 197 3.43 -18.04 10.57
C ASP A 197 3.49 -18.47 9.10
N GLY A 198 3.57 -17.52 8.18
CA GLY A 198 3.63 -17.77 6.73
C GLY A 198 2.33 -18.27 6.10
N THR A 199 1.26 -18.45 6.87
CA THR A 199 -0.03 -18.99 6.36
C THR A 199 -0.83 -17.97 5.54
N THR A 200 -0.47 -16.70 5.61
CA THR A 200 -1.09 -15.61 4.84
C THR A 200 -0.01 -14.78 4.18
N LEU A 201 -0.02 -14.72 2.85
CA LEU A 201 1.01 -13.99 2.09
C LEU A 201 0.93 -12.47 2.31
N LEU A 202 -0.30 -11.92 2.42
CA LEU A 202 -0.50 -10.50 2.67
C LEU A 202 -1.80 -10.30 3.44
N ARG A 203 -1.71 -9.58 4.56
CA ARG A 203 -2.91 -9.12 5.27
C ARG A 203 -3.16 -7.65 4.94
N VAL A 204 -4.42 -7.36 4.67
CA VAL A 204 -4.92 -6.01 4.40
C VAL A 204 -5.88 -5.50 5.48
N ASP A 205 -6.07 -6.28 6.53
CA ASP A 205 -6.78 -5.90 7.75
C ASP A 205 -5.86 -5.17 8.75
N GLN A 206 -6.38 -4.83 9.90
CA GLN A 206 -5.59 -4.12 10.92
C GLN A 206 -4.31 -4.88 11.28
N PRO A 207 -3.19 -4.16 11.44
CA PRO A 207 -1.97 -4.74 11.98
C PRO A 207 -2.22 -5.29 13.38
N SER A 208 -1.72 -6.48 13.63
CA SER A 208 -1.75 -7.12 14.93
C SER A 208 -0.38 -7.70 15.27
N ALA A 209 -0.16 -8.02 16.54
CA ALA A 209 1.07 -8.70 16.95
C ALA A 209 1.31 -9.95 16.09
N GLY A 210 2.54 -10.15 15.65
CA GLY A 210 2.94 -11.29 14.82
C GLY A 210 2.85 -11.05 13.29
N HIS A 211 2.59 -9.82 12.84
CA HIS A 211 2.75 -9.46 11.43
C HIS A 211 4.16 -8.95 11.15
N ILE A 212 4.68 -9.32 9.98
CA ILE A 212 5.98 -8.87 9.49
C ILE A 212 5.82 -7.98 8.25
N PRO A 213 6.58 -6.90 8.15
CA PRO A 213 6.63 -6.10 6.92
C PRO A 213 7.19 -6.90 5.75
N VAL A 214 6.49 -6.86 4.62
CA VAL A 214 6.89 -7.57 3.40
C VAL A 214 6.86 -6.66 2.18
N MET A 215 7.77 -6.92 1.25
CA MET A 215 7.79 -6.31 -0.07
C MET A 215 7.63 -7.41 -1.13
N PHE A 216 6.56 -7.33 -1.90
CA PHE A 216 6.35 -8.16 -3.08
C PHE A 216 6.94 -7.47 -4.30
N GLN A 217 7.94 -8.08 -4.91
CA GLN A 217 8.54 -7.59 -6.15
C GLN A 217 7.68 -7.99 -7.34
N THR A 218 6.63 -7.23 -7.58
CA THR A 218 5.56 -7.55 -8.53
C THR A 218 5.83 -7.04 -9.94
N GLN A 219 6.77 -6.12 -10.09
CA GLN A 219 7.16 -5.52 -11.36
C GLN A 219 5.94 -5.09 -12.19
N VAL A 220 5.86 -5.52 -13.45
CA VAL A 220 4.79 -5.15 -14.39
C VAL A 220 3.38 -5.63 -14.00
N ASP A 221 3.26 -6.55 -13.05
CA ASP A 221 1.98 -7.09 -12.55
C ASP A 221 1.50 -6.41 -11.26
N THR A 222 2.20 -5.35 -10.82
CA THR A 222 1.90 -4.63 -9.57
C THR A 222 0.44 -4.16 -9.51
N LEU A 223 -0.07 -3.57 -10.59
CA LEU A 223 -1.44 -3.05 -10.64
C LEU A 223 -2.47 -4.19 -10.50
N LEU A 224 -2.26 -5.32 -11.18
CA LEU A 224 -3.14 -6.49 -11.07
C LEU A 224 -3.26 -6.96 -9.61
N ILE A 225 -2.13 -7.13 -8.93
CA ILE A 225 -2.10 -7.64 -7.57
C ILE A 225 -2.70 -6.61 -6.60
N TYR A 226 -2.43 -5.33 -6.80
CA TYR A 226 -3.01 -4.24 -6.01
C TYR A 226 -4.54 -4.24 -6.10
N ILE A 227 -5.09 -4.25 -7.32
CA ILE A 227 -6.54 -4.30 -7.54
C ILE A 227 -7.16 -5.58 -6.98
N TYR A 228 -6.45 -6.71 -7.08
CA TYR A 228 -6.89 -7.96 -6.48
C TYR A 228 -7.09 -7.82 -4.95
N PHE A 229 -6.11 -7.27 -4.22
CA PHE A 229 -6.25 -7.08 -2.79
C PHE A 229 -7.37 -6.11 -2.41
N LEU A 230 -7.51 -5.01 -3.14
CA LEU A 230 -8.59 -4.05 -2.93
C LEU A 230 -9.97 -4.68 -3.19
N SER A 231 -10.10 -5.41 -4.30
CA SER A 231 -11.35 -6.11 -4.65
C SER A 231 -11.70 -7.17 -3.63
N ARG A 232 -10.72 -7.96 -3.19
CA ARG A 232 -10.91 -8.97 -2.16
C ARG A 232 -11.40 -8.36 -0.85
N TRP A 233 -10.77 -7.27 -0.41
CA TRP A 233 -11.20 -6.56 0.79
C TRP A 233 -12.62 -6.03 0.66
N ALA A 234 -12.92 -5.34 -0.44
CA ALA A 234 -14.23 -4.75 -0.69
C ALA A 234 -15.37 -5.80 -0.83
N THR A 235 -15.02 -7.07 -1.06
CA THR A 235 -15.99 -8.15 -1.29
C THR A 235 -15.91 -9.26 -0.23
N ILE A 236 -15.25 -9.03 0.91
CA ILE A 236 -15.21 -10.00 2.01
C ILE A 236 -16.63 -10.48 2.32
N GLY A 237 -16.82 -11.80 2.26
CA GLY A 237 -18.13 -12.46 2.43
C GLY A 237 -18.93 -12.68 1.14
N SER A 238 -18.45 -12.25 -0.04
CA SER A 238 -19.10 -12.54 -1.33
C SER A 238 -18.40 -13.68 -2.08
N LYS A 239 -19.20 -14.52 -2.79
CA LYS A 239 -18.70 -15.66 -3.58
C LYS A 239 -17.84 -15.25 -4.80
N THR A 240 -17.79 -13.98 -5.16
CA THR A 240 -17.04 -13.47 -6.31
C THR A 240 -15.52 -13.48 -6.10
N VAL A 241 -15.04 -13.59 -4.86
CA VAL A 241 -13.62 -13.62 -4.53
C VAL A 241 -12.92 -14.84 -5.15
N ASP A 242 -13.56 -16.02 -5.10
CA ASP A 242 -12.94 -17.28 -5.55
C ASP A 242 -12.66 -17.31 -7.06
N THR A 243 -13.47 -16.61 -7.85
CA THR A 243 -13.29 -16.58 -9.32
C THR A 243 -12.07 -15.73 -9.69
N PHE A 244 -11.83 -14.63 -9.00
CA PHE A 244 -10.66 -13.79 -9.25
C PHE A 244 -9.35 -14.48 -8.80
N MET A 245 -9.42 -15.32 -7.76
CA MET A 245 -8.28 -16.12 -7.27
C MET A 245 -7.67 -16.99 -8.35
N LYS A 246 -8.49 -17.66 -9.15
CA LYS A 246 -8.02 -18.55 -10.25
C LYS A 246 -7.17 -17.83 -11.29
N TYR A 247 -7.44 -16.54 -11.55
CA TYR A 247 -6.65 -15.75 -12.49
C TYR A 247 -5.36 -15.20 -11.86
N SER A 248 -5.32 -15.08 -10.54
CA SER A 248 -4.17 -14.54 -9.81
C SER A 248 -3.18 -15.62 -9.34
N ASP A 249 -3.59 -16.89 -9.23
CA ASP A 249 -2.75 -17.99 -8.74
C ASP A 249 -1.43 -18.11 -9.50
N THR A 250 -1.48 -17.95 -10.84
CA THR A 250 -0.27 -17.99 -11.67
C THR A 250 0.69 -16.83 -11.36
N VAL A 251 0.15 -15.66 -11.00
CA VAL A 251 0.95 -14.48 -10.64
C VAL A 251 1.53 -14.65 -9.24
N PHE A 252 0.71 -15.11 -8.28
CA PHE A 252 1.15 -15.32 -6.90
C PHE A 252 2.22 -16.39 -6.76
N SER A 253 2.16 -17.45 -7.54
CA SER A 253 3.17 -18.52 -7.53
C SER A 253 4.56 -18.05 -8.00
N SER A 254 4.64 -16.93 -8.72
CA SER A 254 5.89 -16.35 -9.24
C SER A 254 6.40 -15.15 -8.43
N LEU A 255 5.71 -14.74 -7.37
CA LEU A 255 6.10 -13.57 -6.58
C LEU A 255 7.35 -13.83 -5.76
N VAL A 256 8.30 -12.92 -5.89
CA VAL A 256 9.44 -12.84 -4.96
C VAL A 256 9.03 -11.97 -3.78
N VAL A 257 8.97 -12.60 -2.60
CA VAL A 257 8.67 -11.93 -1.34
C VAL A 257 9.99 -11.60 -0.65
N PHE A 258 10.13 -10.35 -0.25
CA PHE A 258 11.26 -9.86 0.50
C PHE A 258 10.79 -9.36 1.87
N HIS A 259 11.48 -9.74 2.95
CA HIS A 259 11.22 -9.23 4.29
C HIS A 259 12.54 -9.03 5.04
N PHE A 260 12.52 -8.18 6.04
CA PHE A 260 13.58 -8.07 7.02
C PHE A 260 13.33 -9.04 8.18
N ASP A 261 14.40 -9.60 8.69
CA ASP A 261 14.44 -10.38 9.90
C ASP A 261 14.02 -9.52 11.10
N SER A 262 13.24 -10.06 12.04
CA SER A 262 12.77 -9.35 13.23
C SER A 262 13.91 -8.87 14.10
N ASP A 263 14.95 -9.69 14.28
CA ASP A 263 16.12 -9.36 15.10
C ASP A 263 16.90 -8.22 14.47
N PHE A 264 16.99 -8.19 13.13
CA PHE A 264 17.57 -7.07 12.40
C PHE A 264 16.77 -5.78 12.65
N LEU A 265 15.45 -5.79 12.49
CA LEU A 265 14.62 -4.60 12.72
C LEU A 265 14.74 -4.12 14.17
N CYS A 266 14.69 -5.03 15.16
CA CYS A 266 14.90 -4.68 16.55
C CYS A 266 16.27 -4.05 16.81
N SER A 267 17.33 -4.58 16.19
CA SER A 267 18.69 -4.06 16.38
C SER A 267 18.87 -2.64 15.80
N VAL A 268 18.27 -2.33 14.64
CA VAL A 268 18.38 -1.00 14.05
C VAL A 268 17.49 0.03 14.74
N THR A 269 16.33 -0.37 15.26
CA THR A 269 15.42 0.53 16.00
C THR A 269 15.88 0.82 17.41
N SER A 270 16.75 -0.02 17.99
CA SER A 270 17.27 0.16 19.35
C SER A 270 18.21 1.38 19.52
N SER A 271 18.76 1.93 18.41
CA SER A 271 19.71 3.06 18.44
C SER A 271 19.56 3.96 17.21
N PRO A 272 19.39 5.30 17.41
CA PRO A 272 19.38 6.25 16.30
C PRO A 272 20.62 6.14 15.40
N SER A 273 21.79 5.91 15.97
CA SER A 273 23.03 5.72 15.20
C SER A 273 23.00 4.48 14.34
N ALA A 274 22.48 3.34 14.82
CA ALA A 274 22.34 2.12 14.04
C ALA A 274 21.35 2.34 12.89
N LEU A 275 20.25 3.04 13.13
CA LEU A 275 19.22 3.37 12.13
C LEU A 275 19.80 4.25 11.01
N ASP A 276 20.55 5.29 11.33
CA ASP A 276 21.15 6.20 10.35
C ASP A 276 22.22 5.49 9.50
N LYS A 277 23.01 4.60 10.12
CA LYS A 277 23.98 3.77 9.42
C LYS A 277 23.29 2.82 8.43
N ALA A 278 22.26 2.13 8.88
CA ALA A 278 21.48 1.24 8.01
C ALA A 278 20.85 2.00 6.83
N ARG A 279 20.26 3.19 7.08
CA ARG A 279 19.72 4.06 6.01
C ARG A 279 20.78 4.47 5.00
N THR A 280 21.99 4.76 5.45
CA THR A 280 23.11 5.13 4.56
C THR A 280 23.45 3.99 3.63
N CYS A 281 23.50 2.75 4.11
CA CYS A 281 23.73 1.58 3.27
C CYS A 281 22.62 1.39 2.22
N PHE A 282 21.37 1.65 2.55
CA PHE A 282 20.27 1.53 1.58
C PHE A 282 20.23 2.64 0.52
N LYS A 283 20.85 3.80 0.77
CA LYS A 283 20.96 4.88 -0.24
C LYS A 283 21.69 4.46 -1.49
N GLY A 284 22.63 3.50 -1.39
CA GLY A 284 23.42 2.98 -2.51
C GLY A 284 22.65 2.11 -3.52
N ASN A 285 21.40 1.72 -3.23
CA ASN A 285 20.49 0.98 -4.11
C ASN A 285 21.04 -0.33 -4.72
N SER A 286 22.08 -0.95 -4.12
CA SER A 286 22.69 -2.19 -4.56
C SER A 286 22.33 -3.37 -3.64
N SER A 287 22.35 -4.59 -4.17
CA SER A 287 22.18 -5.81 -3.34
C SER A 287 23.30 -5.96 -2.31
N LYS A 288 24.49 -5.42 -2.59
CA LYS A 288 25.62 -5.38 -1.67
C LYS A 288 25.30 -4.49 -0.46
N SER A 289 24.70 -3.29 -0.68
CA SER A 289 24.34 -2.38 0.40
C SER A 289 23.30 -2.96 1.38
N ILE A 290 22.41 -3.84 0.91
CA ILE A 290 21.46 -4.55 1.79
C ILE A 290 22.22 -5.55 2.67
N ASN A 291 23.16 -6.32 2.09
CA ASN A 291 23.97 -7.26 2.87
C ASN A 291 24.84 -6.52 3.90
N ASP A 292 25.41 -5.39 3.52
CA ASP A 292 26.23 -4.55 4.40
C ASP A 292 25.39 -3.99 5.56
N ALA A 293 24.15 -3.56 5.31
CA ALA A 293 23.23 -3.09 6.36
C ALA A 293 22.94 -4.21 7.38
N TYR A 294 22.69 -5.43 6.93
CA TYR A 294 22.51 -6.58 7.81
C TYR A 294 23.76 -6.91 8.63
N ALA A 295 24.93 -6.87 7.99
CA ALA A 295 26.20 -7.15 8.66
C ALA A 295 26.55 -6.10 9.72
N ILE A 296 26.27 -4.82 9.45
CA ILE A 296 26.45 -3.71 10.38
C ILE A 296 25.51 -3.86 11.59
N ALA A 297 24.26 -4.16 11.36
CA ALA A 297 23.27 -4.32 12.43
C ALA A 297 23.59 -5.49 13.36
N ARG A 298 24.19 -6.56 12.83
CA ARG A 298 24.65 -7.71 13.62
C ARG A 298 26.00 -7.52 14.30
N GLY A 299 26.64 -6.35 14.17
CA GLY A 299 27.96 -6.09 14.73
C GLY A 299 29.09 -6.87 14.04
N GLN A 300 28.84 -7.46 12.87
CA GLN A 300 29.80 -8.31 12.14
C GLN A 300 30.80 -7.50 11.31
N ILE A 301 30.48 -6.23 11.03
CA ILE A 301 31.38 -5.30 10.32
C ILE A 301 31.49 -4.03 11.14
N GLY A 302 32.67 -3.75 11.67
CA GLY A 302 33.01 -2.44 12.21
C GLY A 302 33.09 -1.42 11.07
N LEU A 303 32.43 -0.28 11.21
CA LEU A 303 32.63 0.83 10.30
C LEU A 303 33.99 1.46 10.64
N GLY A 304 34.98 1.24 9.75
CA GLY A 304 36.20 2.00 9.73
C GLY A 304 35.96 3.47 9.36
#